data_6f6bdb4e6c047935f4310911ca861263
#
_entry.id   6f6bdb4e6c047935f4310911ca861263
#
_cell.length_a   1.000
_cell.length_b   1.000
_cell.length_c   1.000
_cell.angle_alpha   90.00
_cell.angle_beta   90.00
_cell.angle_gamma   90.00
#
_symmetry.space_group_name_H-M   'P 1'
#
loop_
_entity.id
_entity.type
_entity.pdbx_description
1 polymer ?
#
loop_
_entity_poly.entity_id
_entity_poly.type
_entity_poly.pdbx_seq_one_letter_code
_entity_poly.pdbx_strand_id
1 'polypeptide(L)'
;MMCKAKAWVLALTAGLLLLLIPAQARADVTRLLILNDEQTSETSAAATDILRRFALYSSWTCTFASSEDVPDTDGYTAVIICTDPNRALNASVALAIQESKLPVFVIGAGGLAELTKTQVHEGSLTLRLQTLANAANDMLLSGNSLLLMKKSGESLGGQIFVGAQAFPLCQTAGNITHLAYFDPSQEAQCAFLSTLLQTWLWPYKNSPTAYGQYLVLDRVYPFADPERLLSLVEMLETENVPYVLCVMPIYANADYPAMKRFCEVLRYAQSRGAGIVMHVPQVTLANVTVEDLQENIANAYSAYSRYGVYPLAIEAPDVWLMSEKGQDVLRGWRTVFLFRSDEALFGEKQAENTALRDGHQIVAPAYADATAFTNAYAQAIYLDPSEDIETLRTQVNRLKNSRTALKKLSDVEGIVYAGDLYVHFYPADGLYVNGQAASLAYQRFNYDEDYVYDRGFVQYMTEQIQASNKLILAFVVVACTIFIAGMIISRRTTRRQLLGNHTHAKDEQEGVNLHDGG
;
A
#
# COMPACT_ATOMS: atom_id res chain seq x y z
N MET A 1 -24.44 51.94 44.35
CA MET A 1 -24.43 52.04 42.87
C MET A 1 -23.16 51.43 42.21
N MET A 2 -22.01 51.46 42.84
CA MET A 2 -20.75 50.94 42.28
C MET A 2 -20.66 49.40 42.08
N CYS A 3 -21.43 48.58 42.84
CA CYS A 3 -21.35 47.11 42.74
C CYS A 3 -22.07 46.56 41.50
N LYS A 4 -23.13 47.22 40.98
CA LYS A 4 -23.85 46.81 39.77
C LYS A 4 -23.09 47.13 38.48
N ALA A 5 -22.28 48.23 38.47
CA ALA A 5 -21.46 48.59 37.32
C ALA A 5 -20.32 47.61 37.09
N LYS A 6 -19.68 47.07 38.16
CA LYS A 6 -18.63 46.06 38.04
C LYS A 6 -19.13 44.72 37.51
N ALA A 7 -20.36 44.32 37.84
CA ALA A 7 -20.97 43.08 37.34
C ALA A 7 -21.28 43.18 35.84
N TRP A 8 -21.71 44.32 35.34
CA TRP A 8 -21.95 44.53 33.90
C TRP A 8 -20.68 44.59 33.08
N VAL A 9 -19.59 45.18 33.60
CA VAL A 9 -18.30 45.18 32.93
C VAL A 9 -17.71 43.76 32.85
N LEU A 10 -17.83 42.95 33.89
CA LEU A 10 -17.38 41.57 33.88
C LEU A 10 -18.22 40.68 32.94
N ALA A 11 -19.52 40.90 32.85
CA ALA A 11 -20.39 40.19 31.91
C ALA A 11 -20.09 40.58 30.44
N LEU A 12 -19.78 41.86 30.17
CA LEU A 12 -19.42 42.34 28.83
C LEU A 12 -18.03 41.84 28.40
N THR A 13 -17.05 41.77 29.32
CA THR A 13 -15.71 41.23 29.03
C THR A 13 -15.73 39.72 28.82
N ALA A 14 -16.56 38.97 29.60
CA ALA A 14 -16.74 37.53 29.38
C ALA A 14 -17.48 37.24 28.05
N GLY A 15 -18.46 38.08 27.68
CA GLY A 15 -19.14 37.97 26.39
C GLY A 15 -18.21 38.28 25.19
N LEU A 16 -17.31 39.28 25.35
CA LEU A 16 -16.31 39.60 24.32
C LEU A 16 -15.23 38.54 24.20
N LEU A 17 -14.82 37.90 25.31
CA LEU A 17 -13.89 36.76 25.31
C LEU A 17 -14.49 35.52 24.68
N LEU A 18 -15.81 35.28 24.81
CA LEU A 18 -16.49 34.19 24.12
C LEU A 18 -16.63 34.43 22.60
N LEU A 19 -16.64 35.69 22.15
CA LEU A 19 -16.60 36.05 20.74
C LEU A 19 -15.20 35.97 20.13
N LEU A 20 -14.16 35.92 20.95
CA LEU A 20 -12.76 35.77 20.55
C LEU A 20 -12.27 34.32 20.59
N ILE A 21 -13.12 33.36 21.00
CA ILE A 21 -12.81 31.94 20.75
C ILE A 21 -12.87 31.83 19.22
N PRO A 22 -11.72 31.62 18.54
CA PRO A 22 -11.77 31.34 17.12
C PRO A 22 -12.72 30.14 16.98
N ALA A 23 -13.82 30.32 16.24
CA ALA A 23 -14.57 29.18 15.77
C ALA A 23 -13.48 28.31 15.15
N GLN A 24 -13.19 27.16 15.77
CA GLN A 24 -12.34 26.16 15.14
C GLN A 24 -12.96 25.99 13.77
N ALA A 25 -12.32 26.57 12.77
CA ALA A 25 -12.68 26.36 11.39
C ALA A 25 -12.68 24.83 11.25
N ARG A 26 -13.84 24.21 11.25
CA ARG A 26 -13.98 22.84 10.77
C ARG A 26 -13.30 22.88 9.44
N ALA A 27 -12.19 22.16 9.32
CA ALA A 27 -11.54 21.96 8.05
C ALA A 27 -12.68 21.51 7.10
N ASP A 28 -12.98 22.35 6.09
CA ASP A 28 -13.97 21.98 5.09
C ASP A 28 -13.48 20.68 4.47
N VAL A 29 -14.13 19.59 4.84
CA VAL A 29 -13.80 18.27 4.32
C VAL A 29 -14.12 18.30 2.84
N THR A 30 -13.11 18.16 1.99
CA THR A 30 -13.31 18.09 0.54
C THR A 30 -14.17 16.85 0.25
N ARG A 31 -15.38 17.07 -0.27
CA ARG A 31 -16.32 16.00 -0.63
C ARG A 31 -16.30 15.79 -2.13
N LEU A 32 -15.97 14.59 -2.56
CA LEU A 32 -15.91 14.21 -3.97
C LEU A 32 -17.07 13.27 -4.32
N LEU A 33 -17.72 13.54 -5.44
CA LEU A 33 -18.63 12.59 -6.07
C LEU A 33 -17.87 11.84 -7.15
N ILE A 34 -17.88 10.51 -7.11
CA ILE A 34 -17.21 9.64 -8.08
C ILE A 34 -18.27 8.82 -8.80
N LEU A 35 -18.42 9.08 -10.11
CA LEU A 35 -19.31 8.33 -10.99
C LEU A 35 -18.53 7.21 -11.65
N ASN A 36 -19.04 5.98 -11.54
CA ASN A 36 -18.37 4.79 -12.03
C ASN A 36 -19.35 3.74 -12.60
N ASP A 37 -18.78 2.75 -13.29
CA ASP A 37 -19.47 1.60 -13.87
C ASP A 37 -18.89 0.28 -13.32
N GLU A 38 -18.43 0.26 -12.07
CA GLU A 38 -17.69 -0.89 -11.49
C GLU A 38 -18.44 -2.23 -11.56
N GLN A 39 -19.77 -2.20 -11.54
CA GLN A 39 -20.59 -3.41 -11.62
C GLN A 39 -20.65 -4.00 -13.05
N THR A 40 -20.31 -3.23 -14.07
CA THR A 40 -20.48 -3.59 -15.48
C THR A 40 -19.18 -3.56 -16.29
N SER A 41 -18.10 -2.99 -15.73
CA SER A 41 -16.82 -2.80 -16.40
C SER A 41 -15.64 -3.08 -15.47
N GLU A 42 -14.80 -4.07 -15.80
CA GLU A 42 -13.58 -4.39 -15.05
C GLU A 42 -12.58 -3.22 -15.05
N THR A 43 -12.48 -2.49 -16.15
CA THR A 43 -11.59 -1.32 -16.25
C THR A 43 -12.05 -0.21 -15.31
N SER A 44 -13.35 0.08 -15.29
CA SER A 44 -13.93 1.06 -14.36
C SER A 44 -13.76 0.59 -12.90
N ALA A 45 -13.99 -0.69 -12.62
CA ALA A 45 -13.81 -1.27 -11.29
C ALA A 45 -12.37 -1.11 -10.77
N ALA A 46 -11.38 -1.46 -11.59
CA ALA A 46 -9.96 -1.34 -11.22
C ALA A 46 -9.55 0.12 -10.98
N ALA A 47 -9.98 1.05 -11.83
CA ALA A 47 -9.70 2.47 -11.65
C ALA A 47 -10.44 3.05 -10.43
N THR A 48 -11.66 2.58 -10.16
CA THR A 48 -12.44 2.94 -8.97
C THR A 48 -11.75 2.47 -7.68
N ASP A 49 -11.15 1.27 -7.67
CA ASP A 49 -10.36 0.77 -6.54
C ASP A 49 -9.18 1.71 -6.22
N ILE A 50 -8.46 2.19 -7.24
CA ILE A 50 -7.38 3.18 -7.04
C ILE A 50 -7.91 4.49 -6.46
N LEU A 51 -9.07 4.96 -6.90
CA LEU A 51 -9.70 6.17 -6.35
C LEU A 51 -10.17 5.95 -4.90
N ARG A 52 -10.67 4.76 -4.55
CA ARG A 52 -11.00 4.41 -3.15
C ARG A 52 -9.77 4.45 -2.26
N ARG A 53 -8.67 3.81 -2.69
CA ARG A 53 -7.40 3.86 -1.97
C ARG A 53 -6.89 5.28 -1.81
N PHE A 54 -6.95 6.06 -2.87
CA PHE A 54 -6.59 7.47 -2.81
C PHE A 54 -7.44 8.25 -1.79
N ALA A 55 -8.74 8.02 -1.75
CA ALA A 55 -9.65 8.62 -0.75
C ALA A 55 -9.32 8.18 0.68
N LEU A 56 -8.97 6.90 0.89
CA LEU A 56 -8.55 6.36 2.18
C LEU A 56 -7.25 7.02 2.66
N TYR A 57 -6.29 7.20 1.77
CA TYR A 57 -4.96 7.72 2.10
C TYR A 57 -4.95 9.25 2.26
N SER A 58 -5.89 9.93 1.62
CA SER A 58 -6.07 11.37 1.69
C SER A 58 -7.12 11.76 2.73
N SER A 59 -7.23 13.03 3.05
CA SER A 59 -8.27 13.56 3.95
C SER A 59 -9.60 13.83 3.24
N TRP A 60 -9.90 13.17 2.12
CA TRP A 60 -11.08 13.45 1.32
C TRP A 60 -12.19 12.46 1.59
N THR A 61 -13.42 12.96 1.58
CA THR A 61 -14.61 12.12 1.63
C THR A 61 -15.11 11.89 0.22
N CYS A 62 -15.23 10.62 -0.18
CA CYS A 62 -15.73 10.25 -1.50
C CYS A 62 -17.07 9.54 -1.38
N THR A 63 -18.00 9.90 -2.25
CA THR A 63 -19.25 9.17 -2.48
C THR A 63 -19.16 8.54 -3.87
N PHE A 64 -19.40 7.24 -3.95
CA PHE A 64 -19.40 6.50 -5.22
C PHE A 64 -20.84 6.30 -5.66
N ALA A 65 -21.14 6.64 -6.90
CA ALA A 65 -22.45 6.52 -7.50
C ALA A 65 -22.35 5.90 -8.89
N SER A 66 -23.43 5.22 -9.30
CA SER A 66 -23.54 4.69 -10.66
C SER A 66 -23.60 5.82 -11.67
N SER A 67 -22.95 5.65 -12.81
CA SER A 67 -23.04 6.57 -13.94
C SER A 67 -24.43 6.57 -14.64
N GLU A 68 -25.31 5.64 -14.28
CA GLU A 68 -26.68 5.55 -14.82
C GLU A 68 -27.66 6.43 -14.07
N ASP A 69 -27.40 6.69 -12.79
CA ASP A 69 -28.30 7.43 -11.91
C ASP A 69 -27.99 8.93 -11.94
N VAL A 70 -29.01 9.76 -11.98
CA VAL A 70 -28.85 11.22 -11.91
C VAL A 70 -28.36 11.57 -10.50
N PRO A 71 -27.13 12.08 -10.34
CA PRO A 71 -26.60 12.36 -9.02
C PRO A 71 -27.20 13.65 -8.44
N ASP A 72 -27.42 13.64 -7.12
CA ASP A 72 -27.51 14.88 -6.38
C ASP A 72 -26.09 15.45 -6.24
N THR A 73 -25.87 16.63 -6.78
CA THR A 73 -24.55 17.29 -6.78
C THR A 73 -24.38 18.29 -5.63
N ASP A 74 -25.42 18.52 -4.84
CA ASP A 74 -25.38 19.49 -3.75
C ASP A 74 -24.42 19.06 -2.63
N GLY A 75 -23.60 19.97 -2.18
CA GLY A 75 -22.65 19.77 -1.10
C GLY A 75 -21.35 19.01 -1.49
N TYR A 76 -21.14 18.74 -2.78
CA TYR A 76 -19.85 18.24 -3.28
C TYR A 76 -18.95 19.39 -3.72
N THR A 77 -17.64 19.16 -3.60
CA THR A 77 -16.59 20.11 -4.03
C THR A 77 -16.24 19.90 -5.49
N ALA A 78 -16.28 18.66 -5.97
CA ALA A 78 -15.93 18.29 -7.33
C ALA A 78 -16.51 16.91 -7.70
N VAL A 79 -16.52 16.61 -9.00
CA VAL A 79 -16.96 15.34 -9.57
C VAL A 79 -15.80 14.65 -10.28
N ILE A 80 -15.61 13.34 -10.05
CA ILE A 80 -14.70 12.49 -10.83
C ILE A 80 -15.53 11.49 -11.62
N ILE A 81 -15.24 11.34 -12.90
CA ILE A 81 -15.89 10.37 -13.78
C ILE A 81 -14.87 9.33 -14.18
N CYS A 82 -15.19 8.08 -13.84
CA CYS A 82 -14.34 6.92 -14.09
C CYS A 82 -15.21 5.77 -14.64
N THR A 83 -15.75 5.97 -15.84
CA THR A 83 -16.68 5.06 -16.49
C THR A 83 -16.00 4.22 -17.56
N ASP A 84 -16.71 3.22 -18.10
CA ASP A 84 -16.21 2.42 -19.22
C ASP A 84 -15.84 3.31 -20.40
N PRO A 85 -14.64 3.15 -20.99
CA PRO A 85 -14.20 3.97 -22.13
C PRO A 85 -15.12 3.90 -23.36
N ASN A 86 -15.87 2.81 -23.51
CA ASN A 86 -16.76 2.56 -24.65
C ASN A 86 -18.23 2.93 -24.34
N ARG A 87 -18.50 3.44 -23.15
CA ARG A 87 -19.87 3.76 -22.73
C ARG A 87 -20.11 5.27 -22.72
N ALA A 88 -21.19 5.68 -23.36
CA ALA A 88 -21.69 7.05 -23.30
C ALA A 88 -22.32 7.30 -21.91
N LEU A 89 -22.11 8.49 -21.36
CA LEU A 89 -22.79 8.93 -20.16
C LEU A 89 -24.27 9.19 -20.44
N ASN A 90 -25.15 8.82 -19.53
CA ASN A 90 -26.57 9.13 -19.67
C ASN A 90 -26.76 10.66 -19.84
N ALA A 91 -27.58 11.07 -20.81
CA ALA A 91 -27.80 12.49 -21.13
C ALA A 91 -28.33 13.32 -19.93
N SER A 92 -29.17 12.71 -19.07
CA SER A 92 -29.68 13.38 -17.85
C SER A 92 -28.57 13.54 -16.80
N VAL A 93 -27.66 12.57 -16.68
CA VAL A 93 -26.47 12.66 -15.80
C VAL A 93 -25.51 13.73 -16.30
N ALA A 94 -25.22 13.74 -17.60
CA ALA A 94 -24.37 14.76 -18.23
C ALA A 94 -24.93 16.17 -18.02
N LEU A 95 -26.25 16.35 -18.17
CA LEU A 95 -26.92 17.63 -17.95
C LEU A 95 -26.80 18.07 -16.48
N ALA A 96 -27.09 17.19 -15.52
CA ALA A 96 -26.99 17.50 -14.09
C ALA A 96 -25.56 17.93 -13.70
N ILE A 97 -24.53 17.25 -14.24
CA ILE A 97 -23.14 17.62 -14.02
C ILE A 97 -22.81 19.00 -14.62
N GLN A 98 -23.28 19.29 -15.84
CA GLN A 98 -23.06 20.59 -16.48
C GLN A 98 -23.77 21.73 -15.73
N GLU A 99 -24.97 21.50 -15.23
CA GLU A 99 -25.76 22.48 -14.45
C GLU A 99 -25.13 22.76 -13.08
N SER A 100 -24.49 21.77 -12.46
CA SER A 100 -23.82 21.92 -11.17
C SER A 100 -22.68 22.93 -11.19
N LYS A 101 -22.04 23.13 -12.36
CA LYS A 101 -20.83 23.96 -12.55
C LYS A 101 -19.64 23.55 -11.68
N LEU A 102 -19.71 22.39 -11.05
CA LEU A 102 -18.60 21.86 -10.27
C LEU A 102 -17.39 21.56 -11.18
N PRO A 103 -16.17 21.59 -10.65
CA PRO A 103 -15.01 21.04 -11.33
C PRO A 103 -15.21 19.55 -11.60
N VAL A 104 -14.93 19.12 -12.82
CA VAL A 104 -15.09 17.73 -13.28
C VAL A 104 -13.74 17.17 -13.72
N PHE A 105 -13.38 16.00 -13.22
CA PHE A 105 -12.19 15.26 -13.64
C PHE A 105 -12.63 13.98 -14.35
N VAL A 106 -12.33 13.85 -15.64
CA VAL A 106 -12.66 12.68 -16.44
C VAL A 106 -11.43 11.82 -16.63
N ILE A 107 -11.51 10.54 -16.28
CA ILE A 107 -10.45 9.55 -16.44
C ILE A 107 -10.79 8.68 -17.66
N GLY A 108 -9.93 8.73 -18.69
CA GLY A 108 -10.14 7.99 -19.93
C GLY A 108 -11.18 8.63 -20.85
N ALA A 109 -11.76 7.84 -21.74
CA ALA A 109 -12.68 8.30 -22.78
C ALA A 109 -14.16 8.35 -22.33
N GLY A 110 -14.51 7.55 -21.32
CA GLY A 110 -15.91 7.38 -20.89
C GLY A 110 -16.54 8.68 -20.42
N GLY A 111 -17.70 9.02 -20.97
CA GLY A 111 -18.45 10.20 -20.60
C GLY A 111 -17.90 11.55 -21.11
N LEU A 112 -16.74 11.58 -21.74
CA LEU A 112 -16.12 12.84 -22.16
C LEU A 112 -16.91 13.54 -23.28
N ALA A 113 -17.40 12.78 -24.25
CA ALA A 113 -18.10 13.32 -25.43
C ALA A 113 -19.39 14.05 -25.09
N GLU A 114 -20.07 13.63 -24.03
CA GLU A 114 -21.32 14.21 -23.53
C GLU A 114 -21.08 15.52 -22.78
N LEU A 115 -19.89 15.70 -22.23
CA LEU A 115 -19.54 16.87 -21.43
C LEU A 115 -18.87 17.97 -22.26
N THR A 116 -18.13 17.61 -23.31
CA THR A 116 -17.38 18.57 -24.11
C THR A 116 -17.20 18.11 -25.56
N LYS A 117 -16.79 19.03 -26.43
CA LYS A 117 -16.44 18.68 -27.82
C LYS A 117 -15.14 17.92 -27.85
N THR A 118 -15.16 16.76 -28.49
CA THR A 118 -14.03 15.84 -28.62
C THR A 118 -13.54 15.68 -30.04
N GLN A 119 -12.35 15.14 -30.20
CA GLN A 119 -11.75 14.73 -31.46
C GLN A 119 -11.00 13.42 -31.26
N VAL A 120 -11.16 12.49 -32.20
CA VAL A 120 -10.40 11.23 -32.24
C VAL A 120 -9.11 11.45 -33.04
N HIS A 121 -8.02 10.96 -32.50
CA HIS A 121 -6.71 10.91 -33.16
C HIS A 121 -6.30 9.45 -33.36
N GLU A 122 -5.88 9.08 -34.57
CA GLU A 122 -5.50 7.71 -34.93
C GLU A 122 -3.98 7.61 -35.14
N GLY A 123 -3.37 6.54 -34.60
CA GLY A 123 -1.96 6.24 -34.72
C GLY A 123 -1.43 5.43 -33.54
N SER A 124 -0.19 4.99 -33.60
CA SER A 124 0.46 4.33 -32.47
C SER A 124 0.53 5.26 -31.25
N LEU A 125 0.17 4.74 -30.09
CA LEU A 125 0.12 5.51 -28.84
C LEU A 125 1.40 5.28 -28.04
N THR A 126 2.03 6.37 -27.59
CA THR A 126 3.16 6.32 -26.66
C THR A 126 2.93 7.30 -25.52
N LEU A 127 3.01 6.81 -24.30
CA LEU A 127 2.84 7.61 -23.08
C LEU A 127 4.21 8.07 -22.57
N ARG A 128 4.30 9.34 -22.22
CA ARG A 128 5.45 9.92 -21.54
C ARG A 128 5.00 10.59 -20.24
N LEU A 129 5.34 9.97 -19.12
CA LEU A 129 5.13 10.58 -17.81
C LEU A 129 6.31 11.50 -17.49
N GLN A 130 6.01 12.75 -17.18
CA GLN A 130 7.03 13.70 -16.76
C GLN A 130 7.27 13.54 -15.26
N THR A 131 8.44 13.07 -14.88
CA THR A 131 8.85 12.92 -13.48
C THR A 131 9.54 14.18 -12.97
N LEU A 132 9.63 14.34 -11.64
CA LEU A 132 10.37 15.44 -11.00
C LEU A 132 11.86 15.48 -11.39
N ALA A 133 12.43 14.33 -11.75
CA ALA A 133 13.81 14.19 -12.19
C ALA A 133 14.04 14.49 -13.67
N ASN A 134 13.01 14.93 -14.41
CA ASN A 134 13.03 15.07 -15.89
C ASN A 134 13.41 13.78 -16.64
N ALA A 135 13.39 12.63 -15.96
CA ALA A 135 13.54 11.34 -16.62
C ALA A 135 12.22 11.02 -17.33
N ALA A 136 12.23 11.01 -18.64
CA ALA A 136 11.09 10.61 -19.45
C ALA A 136 11.24 9.12 -19.78
N ASN A 137 10.34 8.30 -19.27
CA ASN A 137 10.18 6.92 -19.70
C ASN A 137 9.05 6.87 -20.71
N ASP A 138 9.36 6.52 -21.95
CA ASP A 138 8.36 6.32 -22.99
C ASP A 138 7.80 4.90 -22.90
N MET A 139 6.49 4.78 -22.74
CA MET A 139 5.77 3.53 -22.66
C MET A 139 4.88 3.38 -23.90
N LEU A 140 5.07 2.33 -24.67
CA LEU A 140 4.19 2.00 -25.79
C LEU A 140 2.86 1.47 -25.24
N LEU A 141 1.75 2.07 -25.66
CA LEU A 141 0.42 1.68 -25.24
C LEU A 141 -0.24 0.76 -26.26
N SER A 142 -1.12 -0.11 -25.77
CA SER A 142 -2.04 -0.86 -26.62
C SER A 142 -3.14 0.07 -27.13
N GLY A 143 -3.40 0.04 -28.43
CA GLY A 143 -4.45 0.82 -29.08
C GLY A 143 -3.93 1.72 -30.19
N ASN A 144 -4.83 2.10 -31.09
CA ASN A 144 -4.52 2.89 -32.30
C ASN A 144 -5.36 4.17 -32.39
N SER A 145 -6.11 4.51 -31.35
CA SER A 145 -6.93 5.71 -31.33
C SER A 145 -6.99 6.33 -29.94
N LEU A 146 -7.09 7.64 -29.89
CA LEU A 146 -7.16 8.42 -28.67
C LEU A 146 -8.24 9.48 -28.81
N LEU A 147 -9.15 9.54 -27.82
CA LEU A 147 -10.17 10.58 -27.72
C LEU A 147 -9.62 11.74 -26.88
N LEU A 148 -9.61 12.94 -27.44
CA LEU A 148 -9.15 14.15 -26.76
C LEU A 148 -10.21 15.26 -26.81
N MET A 149 -10.11 16.21 -25.89
CA MET A 149 -10.88 17.44 -26.00
C MET A 149 -10.43 18.23 -27.23
N LYS A 150 -11.38 18.71 -28.02
CA LYS A 150 -11.09 19.51 -29.24
C LYS A 150 -10.44 20.86 -28.92
N LYS A 151 -10.79 21.47 -27.80
CA LYS A 151 -10.21 22.73 -27.35
C LYS A 151 -8.97 22.42 -26.51
N SER A 152 -7.82 22.88 -26.95
CA SER A 152 -6.60 22.84 -26.14
C SER A 152 -6.77 23.69 -24.89
N GLY A 153 -6.51 23.08 -23.72
CA GLY A 153 -6.55 23.73 -22.42
C GLY A 153 -5.17 23.83 -21.80
N GLU A 154 -5.14 24.18 -20.52
CA GLU A 154 -3.92 24.18 -19.73
C GLU A 154 -3.49 22.73 -19.45
N SER A 155 -2.21 22.43 -19.65
CA SER A 155 -1.65 21.11 -19.33
C SER A 155 -1.34 21.01 -17.85
N LEU A 156 -1.88 19.97 -17.19
CA LEU A 156 -1.55 19.65 -15.79
C LEU A 156 -0.36 18.70 -15.66
N GLY A 157 0.07 18.06 -16.76
CA GLY A 157 1.25 17.20 -16.76
C GLY A 157 1.12 15.99 -17.68
N GLY A 158 2.27 15.36 -17.95
CA GLY A 158 2.39 14.23 -18.83
C GLY A 158 2.16 14.57 -20.32
N GLN A 159 2.62 13.68 -21.19
CA GLN A 159 2.41 13.78 -22.64
C GLN A 159 1.99 12.42 -23.19
N ILE A 160 1.14 12.44 -24.19
CA ILE A 160 0.79 11.27 -24.98
C ILE A 160 1.04 11.57 -26.44
N PHE A 161 1.68 10.65 -27.13
CA PHE A 161 1.99 10.77 -28.55
C PHE A 161 1.05 9.87 -29.34
N VAL A 162 0.50 10.43 -30.40
CA VAL A 162 -0.24 9.68 -31.41
C VAL A 162 0.58 9.75 -32.70
N GLY A 163 1.27 8.69 -33.02
CA GLY A 163 2.32 8.72 -34.03
C GLY A 163 3.44 9.73 -33.67
N ALA A 164 3.64 10.74 -34.51
CA ALA A 164 4.63 11.79 -34.27
C ALA A 164 4.07 13.04 -33.56
N GLN A 165 2.77 13.09 -33.30
CA GLN A 165 2.14 14.27 -32.68
C GLN A 165 2.05 14.11 -31.18
N ALA A 166 2.47 15.15 -30.43
CA ALA A 166 2.40 15.20 -28.98
C ALA A 166 1.16 15.95 -28.52
N PHE A 167 0.48 15.38 -27.52
CA PHE A 167 -0.69 15.98 -26.87
C PHE A 167 -0.47 15.95 -25.34
N PRO A 168 -1.09 16.88 -24.58
CA PRO A 168 -1.12 16.78 -23.13
C PRO A 168 -1.81 15.49 -22.69
N LEU A 169 -1.20 14.73 -21.76
CA LEU A 169 -1.84 13.56 -21.16
C LEU A 169 -3.00 13.99 -20.27
N CYS A 170 -2.80 15.05 -19.49
CA CYS A 170 -3.85 15.65 -18.67
C CYS A 170 -3.97 17.15 -19.00
N GLN A 171 -5.19 17.59 -19.29
CA GLN A 171 -5.48 18.98 -19.67
C GLN A 171 -6.78 19.47 -19.07
N THR A 172 -6.86 20.77 -18.78
CA THR A 172 -8.06 21.44 -18.23
C THR A 172 -8.58 22.47 -19.24
N ALA A 173 -9.87 22.44 -19.52
CA ALA A 173 -10.56 23.42 -20.35
C ALA A 173 -11.91 23.80 -19.69
N GLY A 174 -11.98 25.02 -19.18
CA GLY A 174 -13.12 25.47 -18.36
C GLY A 174 -13.15 24.76 -17.02
N ASN A 175 -14.27 24.15 -16.67
CA ASN A 175 -14.40 23.34 -15.44
C ASN A 175 -14.10 21.85 -15.66
N ILE A 176 -13.73 21.42 -16.88
CA ILE A 176 -13.46 20.02 -17.20
C ILE A 176 -11.96 19.79 -17.29
N THR A 177 -11.48 18.83 -16.51
CA THR A 177 -10.12 18.29 -16.58
C THR A 177 -10.20 16.87 -17.12
N HIS A 178 -9.37 16.51 -18.07
CA HIS A 178 -9.36 15.22 -18.73
C HIS A 178 -7.99 14.59 -18.68
N LEU A 179 -7.92 13.39 -18.11
CA LEU A 179 -6.78 12.46 -18.19
C LEU A 179 -7.04 11.49 -19.34
N ALA A 180 -6.33 11.66 -20.45
CA ALA A 180 -6.64 10.99 -21.70
C ALA A 180 -6.43 9.47 -21.70
N TYR A 181 -5.52 8.98 -20.85
CA TYR A 181 -5.22 7.56 -20.71
C TYR A 181 -4.83 7.24 -19.26
N PHE A 182 -5.35 6.13 -18.75
CA PHE A 182 -5.01 5.61 -17.44
C PHE A 182 -5.10 4.08 -17.45
N ASP A 183 -4.06 3.41 -17.00
CA ASP A 183 -4.00 1.98 -16.76
C ASP A 183 -3.75 1.72 -15.26
N PRO A 184 -4.75 1.25 -14.52
CA PRO A 184 -4.66 1.01 -13.07
C PRO A 184 -3.68 -0.11 -12.70
N SER A 185 -3.26 -0.96 -13.64
CA SER A 185 -2.24 -1.98 -13.41
C SER A 185 -0.81 -1.43 -13.34
N GLN A 186 -0.61 -0.19 -13.81
CA GLN A 186 0.70 0.45 -13.88
C GLN A 186 0.92 1.38 -12.66
N GLU A 187 1.76 0.97 -11.72
CA GLU A 187 2.01 1.74 -10.49
C GLU A 187 2.48 3.18 -10.75
N ALA A 188 3.31 3.40 -11.77
CA ALA A 188 3.75 4.74 -12.14
C ALA A 188 2.58 5.64 -12.56
N GLN A 189 1.58 5.10 -13.25
CA GLN A 189 0.37 5.83 -13.62
C GLN A 189 -0.52 6.10 -12.40
N CYS A 190 -0.60 5.17 -11.44
CA CYS A 190 -1.31 5.37 -10.17
C CYS A 190 -0.67 6.48 -9.35
N ALA A 191 0.66 6.51 -9.23
CA ALA A 191 1.41 7.58 -8.58
C ALA A 191 1.18 8.94 -9.27
N PHE A 192 1.21 8.96 -10.59
CA PHE A 192 0.96 10.14 -11.39
C PHE A 192 -0.47 10.66 -11.22
N LEU A 193 -1.49 9.78 -11.26
CA LEU A 193 -2.89 10.14 -11.01
C LEU A 193 -3.05 10.78 -9.62
N SER A 194 -2.43 10.20 -8.59
CA SER A 194 -2.47 10.76 -7.23
C SER A 194 -1.93 12.19 -7.19
N THR A 195 -0.82 12.45 -7.90
CA THR A 195 -0.23 13.79 -8.01
C THR A 195 -1.15 14.75 -8.77
N LEU A 196 -1.74 14.30 -9.87
CA LEU A 196 -2.69 15.10 -10.65
C LEU A 196 -3.92 15.48 -9.84
N LEU A 197 -4.53 14.53 -9.14
CA LEU A 197 -5.71 14.78 -8.30
C LEU A 197 -5.39 15.74 -7.17
N GLN A 198 -4.22 15.61 -6.53
CA GLN A 198 -3.80 16.57 -5.52
C GLN A 198 -3.62 17.98 -6.13
N THR A 199 -2.97 18.10 -7.28
CA THR A 199 -2.74 19.38 -7.96
C THR A 199 -4.06 20.02 -8.38
N TRP A 200 -4.96 19.21 -8.93
CA TRP A 200 -6.27 19.65 -9.38
C TRP A 200 -7.16 20.11 -8.23
N LEU A 201 -7.10 19.43 -7.06
CA LEU A 201 -7.87 19.77 -5.87
C LEU A 201 -7.19 20.80 -4.96
N TRP A 202 -5.94 21.18 -5.26
CA TRP A 202 -5.19 22.16 -4.48
C TRP A 202 -5.94 23.47 -4.20
N PRO A 203 -6.64 24.08 -5.18
CA PRO A 203 -7.37 25.33 -4.95
C PRO A 203 -8.52 25.21 -3.92
N TYR A 204 -8.95 23.98 -3.63
CA TYR A 204 -10.06 23.69 -2.71
C TYR A 204 -9.60 23.24 -1.33
N LYS A 205 -8.29 23.19 -1.09
CA LYS A 205 -7.67 22.84 0.20
C LYS A 205 -7.37 24.07 1.02
N ASN A 206 -7.86 24.12 2.25
CA ASN A 206 -7.62 25.24 3.17
C ASN A 206 -6.20 25.30 3.75
N SER A 207 -5.37 24.27 3.55
CA SER A 207 -4.01 24.26 4.06
C SER A 207 -3.09 23.37 3.23
N PRO A 208 -1.96 23.91 2.73
CA PRO A 208 -0.94 23.10 2.07
C PRO A 208 -0.22 22.26 3.12
N THR A 209 -0.50 20.99 3.19
CA THR A 209 0.28 20.07 4.03
C THR A 209 1.39 19.48 3.19
N ALA A 210 2.64 19.78 3.56
CA ALA A 210 3.79 19.10 2.99
C ALA A 210 3.83 17.68 3.58
N TYR A 211 3.45 16.71 2.77
CA TYR A 211 3.52 15.30 3.15
C TYR A 211 4.96 14.80 3.04
N GLY A 212 5.41 14.05 4.06
CA GLY A 212 6.74 13.43 4.07
C GLY A 212 6.70 11.97 3.68
N GLN A 213 7.87 11.44 3.38
CA GLN A 213 8.07 10.02 3.16
C GLN A 213 8.79 9.40 4.36
N TYR A 214 8.43 8.17 4.68
CA TYR A 214 9.09 7.36 5.70
C TYR A 214 9.79 6.19 5.01
N LEU A 215 11.06 5.99 5.33
CA LEU A 215 11.81 4.82 4.90
C LEU A 215 11.59 3.70 5.92
N VAL A 216 11.02 2.59 5.50
CA VAL A 216 10.63 1.48 6.37
C VAL A 216 11.41 0.24 6.01
N LEU A 217 12.16 -0.33 6.96
CA LEU A 217 12.62 -1.72 6.86
C LEU A 217 11.44 -2.63 7.18
N ASP A 218 10.95 -3.34 6.15
CA ASP A 218 9.74 -4.15 6.22
C ASP A 218 9.98 -5.48 6.94
N ARG A 219 8.99 -5.92 7.71
CA ARG A 219 8.91 -7.26 8.30
C ARG A 219 10.19 -7.73 9.00
N VAL A 220 10.68 -6.92 9.92
CA VAL A 220 11.82 -7.29 10.74
C VAL A 220 11.41 -8.38 11.73
N TYR A 221 11.87 -9.61 11.50
CA TYR A 221 11.50 -10.78 12.30
C TYR A 221 12.37 -10.92 13.54
N PRO A 222 11.82 -11.36 14.68
CA PRO A 222 12.56 -11.57 15.93
C PRO A 222 13.66 -12.62 15.84
N PHE A 223 13.56 -13.51 14.88
CA PHE A 223 14.52 -14.61 14.64
C PHE A 223 15.49 -14.32 13.49
N ALA A 224 15.43 -13.09 12.93
CA ALA A 224 16.45 -12.65 11.99
C ALA A 224 17.81 -12.57 12.68
N ASP A 225 18.87 -12.70 11.89
CA ASP A 225 20.24 -12.54 12.40
C ASP A 225 20.42 -11.14 13.00
N PRO A 226 20.62 -11.00 14.32
CA PRO A 226 20.75 -9.71 14.98
C PRO A 226 22.01 -8.95 14.51
N GLU A 227 23.09 -9.63 14.11
CA GLU A 227 24.30 -8.99 13.58
C GLU A 227 24.03 -8.35 12.21
N ARG A 228 23.23 -9.04 11.38
CA ARG A 228 22.77 -8.47 10.11
C ARG A 228 21.90 -7.25 10.32
N LEU A 229 20.92 -7.34 11.23
CA LEU A 229 20.06 -6.21 11.55
C LEU A 229 20.87 -5.02 12.08
N LEU A 230 21.86 -5.27 12.95
CA LEU A 230 22.75 -4.23 13.44
C LEU A 230 23.54 -3.58 12.29
N SER A 231 24.08 -4.39 11.37
CA SER A 231 24.82 -3.89 10.21
C SER A 231 23.94 -3.01 9.29
N LEU A 232 22.64 -3.35 9.13
CA LEU A 232 21.69 -2.52 8.40
C LEU A 232 21.43 -1.20 9.12
N VAL A 233 21.21 -1.24 10.42
CA VAL A 233 21.05 -0.05 11.26
C VAL A 233 22.26 0.86 11.15
N GLU A 234 23.47 0.33 11.29
CA GLU A 234 24.72 1.09 11.17
C GLU A 234 24.93 1.68 9.77
N MET A 235 24.51 0.97 8.73
CA MET A 235 24.54 1.46 7.35
C MET A 235 23.62 2.68 7.21
N LEU A 236 22.37 2.60 7.69
CA LEU A 236 21.41 3.71 7.61
C LEU A 236 21.86 4.93 8.44
N GLU A 237 22.46 4.69 9.62
CA GLU A 237 23.06 5.73 10.45
C GLU A 237 24.23 6.42 9.73
N THR A 238 25.11 5.62 9.11
CA THR A 238 26.27 6.13 8.34
C THR A 238 25.80 7.00 7.16
N GLU A 239 24.74 6.57 6.48
CA GLU A 239 24.12 7.32 5.41
C GLU A 239 23.33 8.54 5.91
N ASN A 240 23.15 8.69 7.23
CA ASN A 240 22.39 9.77 7.88
C ASN A 240 20.97 9.91 7.31
N VAL A 241 20.27 8.78 7.20
CA VAL A 241 18.92 8.71 6.67
C VAL A 241 17.95 8.34 7.79
N PRO A 242 16.85 9.09 7.98
CA PRO A 242 15.79 8.69 8.89
C PRO A 242 15.15 7.38 8.43
N TYR A 243 14.89 6.48 9.35
CA TYR A 243 14.28 5.18 9.05
C TYR A 243 13.33 4.71 10.15
N VAL A 244 12.53 3.74 9.79
CA VAL A 244 11.54 3.07 10.63
C VAL A 244 11.75 1.56 10.51
N LEU A 245 11.67 0.84 11.61
CA LEU A 245 11.70 -0.62 11.65
C LEU A 245 10.28 -1.13 11.86
N CYS A 246 9.72 -1.85 10.88
CA CYS A 246 8.44 -2.53 11.00
C CYS A 246 8.68 -3.91 11.60
N VAL A 247 8.43 -4.07 12.91
CA VAL A 247 8.68 -5.30 13.64
C VAL A 247 7.47 -6.21 13.65
N MET A 248 7.72 -7.51 13.45
CA MET A 248 6.65 -8.51 13.47
C MET A 248 6.22 -8.79 14.91
N PRO A 249 4.91 -9.05 15.14
CA PRO A 249 4.38 -9.34 16.46
C PRO A 249 4.91 -10.66 16.99
N ILE A 250 5.02 -10.76 18.33
CA ILE A 250 5.51 -11.94 19.03
C ILE A 250 4.41 -12.44 19.95
N TYR A 251 4.07 -13.72 19.80
CA TYR A 251 3.02 -14.37 20.58
C TYR A 251 3.55 -15.36 21.62
N ALA A 252 4.70 -15.94 21.33
CA ALA A 252 5.28 -16.98 22.17
C ALA A 252 6.80 -16.79 22.27
N ASN A 253 7.40 -17.36 23.31
CA ASN A 253 8.85 -17.36 23.50
C ASN A 253 9.46 -15.96 23.67
N ALA A 254 8.65 -14.99 24.13
CA ALA A 254 9.12 -13.63 24.41
C ALA A 254 10.27 -13.59 25.44
N ASP A 255 10.41 -14.62 26.26
CA ASP A 255 11.45 -14.72 27.29
C ASP A 255 12.75 -15.38 26.80
N TYR A 256 12.82 -15.81 25.53
CA TYR A 256 14.00 -16.44 24.98
C TYR A 256 15.18 -15.46 24.86
N PRO A 257 16.42 -15.93 25.05
CA PRO A 257 17.61 -15.10 24.89
C PRO A 257 17.72 -14.45 23.52
N ALA A 258 17.22 -15.10 22.45
CA ALA A 258 17.16 -14.53 21.10
C ALA A 258 16.31 -13.26 21.07
N MET A 259 15.19 -13.24 21.80
CA MET A 259 14.34 -12.04 21.91
C MET A 259 15.05 -10.89 22.60
N LYS A 260 15.81 -11.16 23.67
CA LYS A 260 16.61 -10.14 24.37
C LYS A 260 17.59 -9.48 23.42
N ARG A 261 18.34 -10.28 22.63
CA ARG A 261 19.31 -9.76 21.65
C ARG A 261 18.63 -8.96 20.54
N PHE A 262 17.52 -9.46 20.03
CA PHE A 262 16.73 -8.74 19.04
C PHE A 262 16.28 -7.38 19.56
N CYS A 263 15.67 -7.35 20.76
CA CYS A 263 15.27 -6.11 21.40
C CYS A 263 16.44 -5.19 21.74
N GLU A 264 17.64 -5.73 22.00
CA GLU A 264 18.85 -4.91 22.20
C GLU A 264 19.19 -4.10 20.95
N VAL A 265 19.14 -4.74 19.76
CA VAL A 265 19.37 -4.03 18.48
C VAL A 265 18.27 -2.99 18.24
N LEU A 266 17.01 -3.32 18.51
CA LEU A 266 15.90 -2.38 18.36
C LEU A 266 16.05 -1.18 19.30
N ARG A 267 16.45 -1.39 20.56
CA ARG A 267 16.74 -0.31 21.51
C ARG A 267 17.90 0.56 21.05
N TYR A 268 18.96 -0.06 20.54
CA TYR A 268 20.08 0.69 19.96
C TYR A 268 19.56 1.59 18.81
N ALA A 269 18.82 1.06 17.86
CA ALA A 269 18.24 1.82 16.77
C ALA A 269 17.32 2.95 17.28
N GLN A 270 16.42 2.64 18.23
CA GLN A 270 15.48 3.62 18.79
C GLN A 270 16.21 4.74 19.55
N SER A 271 17.30 4.44 20.26
CA SER A 271 18.14 5.44 20.94
C SER A 271 18.84 6.40 19.94
N ARG A 272 19.00 5.99 18.70
CA ARG A 272 19.57 6.79 17.60
C ARG A 272 18.50 7.55 16.80
N GLY A 273 17.22 7.41 17.18
CA GLY A 273 16.11 8.12 16.57
C GLY A 273 15.35 7.33 15.51
N ALA A 274 15.61 6.02 15.40
CA ALA A 274 14.77 5.16 14.57
C ALA A 274 13.36 5.09 15.12
N GLY A 275 12.36 5.12 14.24
CA GLY A 275 10.98 4.78 14.57
C GLY A 275 10.80 3.27 14.67
N ILE A 276 9.94 2.81 15.58
CA ILE A 276 9.48 1.42 15.61
C ILE A 276 7.98 1.40 15.31
N VAL A 277 7.59 0.59 14.34
CA VAL A 277 6.21 0.30 13.96
C VAL A 277 5.95 -1.18 14.20
N MET A 278 4.84 -1.54 14.80
CA MET A 278 4.48 -2.93 15.02
C MET A 278 3.48 -3.37 13.95
N HIS A 279 3.80 -4.45 13.23
CA HIS A 279 2.86 -5.08 12.30
C HIS A 279 1.69 -5.69 13.07
N VAL A 280 0.48 -5.65 12.50
CA VAL A 280 -0.68 -6.27 13.16
C VAL A 280 -0.48 -7.78 13.33
N PRO A 281 -0.93 -8.35 14.45
CA PRO A 281 -0.82 -9.78 14.70
C PRO A 281 -1.54 -10.65 13.68
N GLN A 282 -2.61 -10.15 13.14
CA GLN A 282 -3.47 -10.86 12.19
C GLN A 282 -3.92 -9.90 11.10
N VAL A 283 -3.84 -10.33 9.85
CA VAL A 283 -4.18 -9.48 8.70
C VAL A 283 -5.68 -9.49 8.40
N THR A 284 -6.32 -10.66 8.54
CA THR A 284 -7.76 -10.80 8.25
C THR A 284 -8.64 -10.47 9.45
N LEU A 285 -9.75 -9.79 9.19
CA LEU A 285 -10.79 -9.49 10.19
C LEU A 285 -11.87 -10.59 10.29
N ALA A 286 -11.80 -11.63 9.46
CA ALA A 286 -12.78 -12.69 9.46
C ALA A 286 -12.70 -13.54 10.74
N ASN A 287 -13.87 -13.88 11.31
CA ASN A 287 -14.02 -14.79 12.45
C ASN A 287 -13.25 -14.39 13.74
N VAL A 288 -12.92 -13.12 13.91
CA VAL A 288 -12.22 -12.57 15.09
C VAL A 288 -13.03 -11.41 15.63
N THR A 289 -13.10 -11.22 16.94
CA THR A 289 -13.75 -10.05 17.56
C THR A 289 -12.78 -8.85 17.63
N VAL A 290 -13.30 -7.66 17.91
CA VAL A 290 -12.46 -6.47 18.16
C VAL A 290 -11.62 -6.69 19.41
N GLU A 291 -12.24 -7.27 20.45
CA GLU A 291 -11.62 -7.56 21.73
C GLU A 291 -10.44 -8.54 21.58
N ASP A 292 -10.62 -9.63 20.81
CA ASP A 292 -9.54 -10.60 20.54
C ASP A 292 -8.36 -9.94 19.81
N LEU A 293 -8.65 -9.08 18.83
CA LEU A 293 -7.61 -8.36 18.08
C LEU A 293 -6.86 -7.38 18.98
N GLN A 294 -7.58 -6.63 19.81
CA GLN A 294 -7.00 -5.69 20.77
C GLN A 294 -6.15 -6.41 21.82
N GLU A 295 -6.61 -7.56 22.33
CA GLU A 295 -5.84 -8.40 23.26
C GLU A 295 -4.56 -8.94 22.59
N ASN A 296 -4.65 -9.46 21.37
CA ASN A 296 -3.48 -9.93 20.63
C ASN A 296 -2.46 -8.81 20.38
N ILE A 297 -2.92 -7.61 20.04
CA ILE A 297 -2.08 -6.43 19.88
C ILE A 297 -1.42 -6.05 21.21
N ALA A 298 -2.18 -6.04 22.31
CA ALA A 298 -1.67 -5.72 23.64
C ALA A 298 -0.60 -6.71 24.09
N ASN A 299 -0.83 -8.01 23.85
CA ASN A 299 0.13 -9.06 24.16
C ASN A 299 1.42 -8.91 23.35
N ALA A 300 1.32 -8.67 22.04
CA ALA A 300 2.48 -8.43 21.18
C ALA A 300 3.24 -7.15 21.59
N TYR A 301 2.52 -6.08 21.92
CA TYR A 301 3.12 -4.84 22.41
C TYR A 301 3.85 -5.03 23.75
N SER A 302 3.22 -5.75 24.68
CA SER A 302 3.81 -6.09 25.99
C SER A 302 5.11 -6.88 25.85
N ALA A 303 5.20 -7.77 24.86
CA ALA A 303 6.42 -8.52 24.59
C ALA A 303 7.61 -7.62 24.23
N TYR A 304 7.39 -6.51 23.53
CA TYR A 304 8.41 -5.51 23.20
C TYR A 304 8.69 -4.56 24.35
N SER A 305 7.64 -4.00 24.98
CA SER A 305 7.78 -2.99 26.03
C SER A 305 8.49 -3.53 27.27
N ARG A 306 8.36 -4.83 27.56
CA ARG A 306 9.11 -5.55 28.60
C ARG A 306 10.63 -5.38 28.48
N TYR A 307 11.12 -5.26 27.25
CA TYR A 307 12.54 -5.05 26.95
C TYR A 307 12.87 -3.58 26.65
N GLY A 308 11.96 -2.65 26.95
CA GLY A 308 12.18 -1.23 26.73
C GLY A 308 12.15 -0.81 25.24
N VAL A 309 11.52 -1.60 24.38
CA VAL A 309 11.22 -1.25 22.99
C VAL A 309 9.77 -0.79 22.93
N TYR A 310 9.54 0.41 22.40
CA TYR A 310 8.22 1.02 22.37
C TYR A 310 7.83 1.36 20.93
N PRO A 311 7.06 0.50 20.26
CA PRO A 311 6.47 0.85 18.98
C PRO A 311 5.56 2.08 19.13
N LEU A 312 5.74 3.10 18.29
CA LEU A 312 4.98 4.34 18.32
C LEU A 312 3.87 4.40 17.25
N ALA A 313 3.82 3.40 16.40
CA ALA A 313 2.82 3.25 15.36
C ALA A 313 2.50 1.78 15.12
N ILE A 314 1.38 1.53 14.47
CA ILE A 314 0.96 0.20 14.03
C ILE A 314 0.91 0.16 12.50
N GLU A 315 1.21 -0.99 11.93
CA GLU A 315 1.04 -1.25 10.51
C GLU A 315 -0.09 -2.25 10.29
N ALA A 316 -1.02 -1.91 9.41
CA ALA A 316 -2.22 -2.69 9.12
C ALA A 316 -2.56 -2.69 7.61
N PRO A 317 -3.35 -3.68 7.14
CA PRO A 317 -3.83 -3.64 5.76
C PRO A 317 -4.78 -2.46 5.55
N ASP A 318 -4.71 -1.84 4.38
CA ASP A 318 -5.53 -0.67 4.04
C ASP A 318 -7.04 -0.96 4.07
N VAL A 319 -7.45 -2.20 3.82
CA VAL A 319 -8.86 -2.62 3.94
C VAL A 319 -9.43 -2.46 5.35
N TRP A 320 -8.59 -2.42 6.40
CA TRP A 320 -9.08 -2.19 7.77
C TRP A 320 -9.71 -0.81 7.93
N LEU A 321 -9.27 0.17 7.18
CA LEU A 321 -9.89 1.51 7.18
C LEU A 321 -11.32 1.53 6.59
N MET A 322 -11.69 0.50 5.81
CA MET A 322 -13.04 0.36 5.24
C MET A 322 -14.03 -0.30 6.20
N SER A 323 -13.54 -0.91 7.28
CA SER A 323 -14.34 -1.68 8.23
C SER A 323 -14.43 -0.95 9.57
N GLU A 324 -15.65 -0.82 10.14
CA GLU A 324 -15.81 -0.32 11.53
C GLU A 324 -14.93 -1.08 12.51
N LYS A 325 -14.90 -2.40 12.38
CA LYS A 325 -14.10 -3.29 13.21
C LYS A 325 -12.60 -2.97 13.12
N GLY A 326 -12.08 -2.79 11.91
CA GLY A 326 -10.68 -2.40 11.69
C GLY A 326 -10.39 -1.01 12.26
N GLN A 327 -11.28 -0.05 12.03
CA GLN A 327 -11.16 1.29 12.60
C GLN A 327 -11.17 1.29 14.12
N ASP A 328 -12.06 0.49 14.76
CA ASP A 328 -12.13 0.37 16.23
C ASP A 328 -10.84 -0.17 16.84
N VAL A 329 -10.19 -1.13 16.17
CA VAL A 329 -8.88 -1.66 16.57
C VAL A 329 -7.80 -0.58 16.43
N LEU A 330 -7.83 0.18 15.34
CA LEU A 330 -6.80 1.19 15.04
C LEU A 330 -6.93 2.48 15.85
N ARG A 331 -8.08 2.74 16.49
CA ARG A 331 -8.29 3.94 17.35
C ARG A 331 -7.28 4.10 18.47
N GLY A 332 -6.69 3.01 18.93
CA GLY A 332 -5.64 3.03 19.95
C GLY A 332 -4.31 3.62 19.48
N TRP A 333 -4.16 3.97 18.20
CA TRP A 333 -2.90 4.35 17.60
C TRP A 333 -2.98 5.69 16.87
N ARG A 334 -2.20 6.68 17.30
CA ARG A 334 -2.14 8.00 16.67
C ARG A 334 -1.64 7.94 15.23
N THR A 335 -0.65 7.08 14.97
CA THR A 335 -0.05 6.89 13.64
C THR A 335 -0.27 5.47 13.17
N VAL A 336 -0.82 5.34 11.96
CA VAL A 336 -1.11 4.06 11.32
C VAL A 336 -0.39 4.03 9.97
N PHE A 337 0.49 3.06 9.82
CA PHE A 337 1.09 2.70 8.55
C PHE A 337 0.18 1.70 7.84
N LEU A 338 0.08 1.81 6.54
CA LEU A 338 -0.74 0.92 5.75
C LEU A 338 0.13 0.13 4.78
N PHE A 339 -0.19 -1.14 4.62
CA PHE A 339 0.25 -1.89 3.45
C PHE A 339 -0.94 -2.20 2.56
N ARG A 340 -0.67 -2.31 1.25
CA ARG A 340 -1.72 -2.61 0.28
C ARG A 340 -2.14 -4.07 0.41
N SER A 341 -3.43 -4.29 0.66
CA SER A 341 -4.00 -5.63 0.60
C SER A 341 -4.22 -6.06 -0.85
N ASP A 342 -4.11 -7.36 -1.11
CA ASP A 342 -4.46 -7.94 -2.42
C ASP A 342 -5.98 -7.96 -2.65
N GLU A 343 -6.76 -7.73 -1.59
CA GLU A 343 -8.21 -7.66 -1.67
C GLU A 343 -8.61 -6.36 -2.36
N ALA A 344 -9.47 -6.46 -3.37
CA ALA A 344 -10.08 -5.29 -3.99
C ALA A 344 -11.00 -4.60 -2.96
N LEU A 345 -10.95 -3.28 -2.93
CA LEU A 345 -11.79 -2.49 -2.02
C LEU A 345 -13.22 -2.39 -2.57
N PHE A 346 -13.90 -3.54 -2.74
CA PHE A 346 -15.31 -3.55 -3.08
C PHE A 346 -16.12 -3.31 -1.80
N GLY A 347 -16.93 -2.28 -1.76
CA GLY A 347 -17.71 -1.97 -0.57
C GLY A 347 -19.12 -1.51 -0.87
N GLU A 348 -20.10 -2.31 -0.44
CA GLU A 348 -21.42 -1.81 -0.12
C GLU A 348 -21.31 -0.86 1.07
N LYS A 349 -21.61 0.41 0.86
CA LYS A 349 -21.61 1.50 1.86
C LYS A 349 -20.25 1.71 2.54
N GLN A 350 -19.54 2.69 2.03
CA GLN A 350 -18.46 3.32 2.80
C GLN A 350 -18.99 3.69 4.18
N ALA A 351 -18.42 3.05 5.23
CA ALA A 351 -18.40 3.69 6.51
C ALA A 351 -17.80 5.08 6.26
N GLU A 352 -18.55 6.13 6.58
CA GLU A 352 -18.01 7.49 6.46
C GLU A 352 -16.66 7.49 7.20
N ASN A 353 -15.57 7.64 6.47
CA ASN A 353 -14.19 7.51 6.95
C ASN A 353 -13.81 8.57 8.04
N THR A 354 -14.79 9.12 8.72
CA THR A 354 -14.66 10.22 9.66
C THR A 354 -14.06 9.82 11.00
N ALA A 355 -14.21 8.57 11.43
CA ALA A 355 -13.87 8.17 12.79
C ALA A 355 -12.35 8.09 13.06
N LEU A 356 -11.52 7.72 12.07
CA LEU A 356 -10.05 7.65 12.22
C LEU A 356 -9.33 8.93 11.77
N ARG A 357 -10.02 9.86 11.10
CA ARG A 357 -9.39 11.07 10.54
C ARG A 357 -9.08 12.14 11.58
N ASP A 358 -9.95 12.29 12.57
CA ASP A 358 -9.78 13.31 13.59
C ASP A 358 -8.65 12.93 14.56
N GLY A 359 -7.48 13.45 14.26
CA GLY A 359 -6.32 13.29 15.12
C GLY A 359 -5.39 12.11 14.78
N HIS A 360 -5.68 11.28 13.77
CA HIS A 360 -4.80 10.20 13.33
C HIS A 360 -3.96 10.60 12.12
N GLN A 361 -2.73 10.09 12.08
CA GLN A 361 -1.85 10.20 10.92
C GLN A 361 -1.86 8.88 10.16
N ILE A 362 -2.35 8.90 8.93
CA ILE A 362 -2.30 7.77 8.01
C ILE A 362 -1.06 7.90 7.13
N VAL A 363 -0.24 6.84 7.09
CA VAL A 363 0.94 6.72 6.23
C VAL A 363 0.67 5.57 5.26
N ALA A 364 0.47 5.90 4.00
CA ALA A 364 0.09 4.92 2.98
C ALA A 364 1.32 4.32 2.29
N PRO A 365 1.22 3.12 1.70
CA PRO A 365 2.31 2.57 0.92
C PRO A 365 2.59 3.43 -0.32
N ALA A 366 3.84 3.71 -0.57
CA ALA A 366 4.26 4.38 -1.80
C ALA A 366 4.07 3.44 -3.00
N TYR A 367 3.67 4.00 -4.13
CA TYR A 367 3.78 3.27 -5.40
C TYR A 367 5.25 3.16 -5.83
N ALA A 368 5.58 2.14 -6.60
CA ALA A 368 6.88 2.05 -7.22
C ALA A 368 7.19 3.35 -7.99
N ASP A 369 8.42 3.82 -7.91
CA ASP A 369 8.84 5.12 -8.47
C ASP A 369 8.12 6.37 -7.92
N ALA A 370 7.43 6.26 -6.77
CA ALA A 370 6.75 7.40 -6.13
C ALA A 370 7.70 8.58 -5.84
N THR A 371 9.00 8.33 -5.71
CA THR A 371 10.03 9.39 -5.58
C THR A 371 10.12 10.30 -6.80
N ALA A 372 9.56 9.88 -7.92
CA ALA A 372 9.51 10.65 -9.16
C ALA A 372 8.38 11.69 -9.20
N PHE A 373 7.41 11.60 -8.27
CA PHE A 373 6.21 12.43 -8.25
C PHE A 373 6.06 13.16 -6.91
N THR A 374 5.23 14.20 -6.89
CA THR A 374 4.89 14.93 -5.66
C THR A 374 3.98 14.07 -4.77
N ASN A 375 4.22 14.05 -3.46
CA ASN A 375 3.40 13.26 -2.55
C ASN A 375 2.03 13.90 -2.32
N ALA A 376 0.99 13.13 -2.61
CA ALA A 376 -0.41 13.51 -2.35
C ALA A 376 -0.81 13.29 -0.88
N TYR A 377 -0.09 12.43 -0.16
CA TYR A 377 -0.31 12.02 1.24
C TYR A 377 1.01 11.54 1.85
N ALA A 378 1.04 11.28 3.17
CA ALA A 378 2.21 10.69 3.81
C ALA A 378 2.43 9.26 3.31
N GLN A 379 3.67 8.93 2.95
CA GLN A 379 3.99 7.67 2.28
C GLN A 379 5.09 6.90 3.01
N ALA A 380 4.96 5.57 3.00
CA ALA A 380 5.99 4.63 3.42
C ALA A 380 6.66 3.99 2.19
N ILE A 381 7.98 4.04 2.15
CA ILE A 381 8.80 3.34 1.17
C ILE A 381 9.39 2.14 1.88
N TYR A 382 9.00 0.96 1.46
CA TYR A 382 9.39 -0.30 2.08
C TYR A 382 10.67 -0.85 1.45
N LEU A 383 11.62 -1.23 2.28
CA LEU A 383 12.84 -1.96 1.92
C LEU A 383 12.82 -3.34 2.55
N ASP A 384 13.13 -4.36 1.78
CA ASP A 384 13.24 -5.73 2.29
C ASP A 384 14.59 -5.91 3.00
N PRO A 385 14.63 -6.13 4.34
CA PRO A 385 15.89 -6.32 5.06
C PRO A 385 16.63 -7.60 4.67
N SER A 386 16.04 -8.50 3.90
CA SER A 386 16.69 -9.71 3.38
C SER A 386 17.57 -9.46 2.15
N GLU A 387 17.39 -8.32 1.47
CA GLU A 387 18.22 -7.94 0.32
C GLU A 387 19.68 -7.69 0.73
N ASP A 388 20.59 -7.80 -0.24
CA ASP A 388 22.00 -7.50 -0.01
C ASP A 388 22.23 -6.05 0.46
N ILE A 389 23.16 -5.85 1.41
CA ILE A 389 23.40 -4.54 2.04
C ILE A 389 23.83 -3.48 1.00
N GLU A 390 24.60 -3.84 -0.01
CA GLU A 390 25.04 -2.90 -1.04
C GLU A 390 23.88 -2.50 -1.98
N THR A 391 22.97 -3.45 -2.25
CA THR A 391 21.72 -3.17 -2.97
C THR A 391 20.86 -2.18 -2.18
N LEU A 392 20.65 -2.44 -0.89
CA LEU A 392 19.91 -1.54 -0.01
C LEU A 392 20.58 -0.16 0.09
N ARG A 393 21.90 -0.10 0.20
CA ARG A 393 22.65 1.17 0.20
C ARG A 393 22.41 1.96 -1.09
N THR A 394 22.38 1.26 -2.23
CA THR A 394 22.12 1.91 -3.52
C THR A 394 20.70 2.49 -3.57
N GLN A 395 19.70 1.74 -3.08
CA GLN A 395 18.31 2.20 -2.99
C GLN A 395 18.21 3.42 -2.05
N VAL A 396 18.82 3.37 -0.87
CA VAL A 396 18.88 4.46 0.10
C VAL A 396 19.51 5.72 -0.49
N ASN A 397 20.62 5.59 -1.20
CA ASN A 397 21.29 6.72 -1.84
C ASN A 397 20.44 7.34 -2.97
N ARG A 398 19.69 6.52 -3.72
CA ARG A 398 18.71 7.01 -4.69
C ARG A 398 17.61 7.84 -4.00
N LEU A 399 17.11 7.38 -2.84
CA LEU A 399 16.10 8.09 -2.06
C LEU A 399 16.63 9.40 -1.47
N LYS A 400 17.86 9.44 -0.93
CA LYS A 400 18.51 10.66 -0.44
C LYS A 400 18.59 11.74 -1.53
N ASN A 401 18.85 11.34 -2.75
CA ASN A 401 18.97 12.25 -3.89
C ASN A 401 17.60 12.65 -4.49
N SER A 402 16.50 12.06 -3.98
CA SER A 402 15.16 12.47 -4.38
C SER A 402 14.81 13.83 -3.76
N ARG A 403 13.88 14.57 -4.39
CA ARG A 403 13.45 15.88 -3.89
C ARG A 403 12.55 15.80 -2.66
N THR A 404 12.12 14.61 -2.27
CA THR A 404 11.21 14.44 -1.14
C THR A 404 12.01 14.22 0.14
N ALA A 405 11.70 15.02 1.17
CA ALA A 405 12.34 14.88 2.46
C ALA A 405 11.86 13.63 3.19
N LEU A 406 12.78 12.75 3.56
CA LEU A 406 12.50 11.66 4.47
C LEU A 406 12.27 12.19 5.89
N LYS A 407 11.26 11.68 6.58
CA LYS A 407 10.84 12.08 7.94
C LYS A 407 11.20 11.04 8.98
N LYS A 408 11.45 11.52 10.20
CA LYS A 408 11.54 10.67 11.39
C LYS A 408 10.14 10.44 11.95
N LEU A 409 9.87 9.24 12.46
CA LEU A 409 8.64 8.99 13.21
C LEU A 409 8.63 9.80 14.52
N SER A 410 9.79 10.11 15.08
CA SER A 410 9.96 10.96 16.27
C SER A 410 9.69 12.45 16.03
N ASP A 411 9.48 12.89 14.78
CA ASP A 411 9.09 14.28 14.51
C ASP A 411 7.59 14.52 14.73
N VAL A 412 6.82 13.47 14.96
CA VAL A 412 5.39 13.52 15.22
C VAL A 412 5.04 12.97 16.59
N GLU A 413 3.94 13.47 17.14
CA GLU A 413 3.41 12.98 18.40
C GLU A 413 2.92 11.53 18.24
N GLY A 414 3.38 10.65 19.12
CA GLY A 414 2.97 9.25 19.19
C GLY A 414 2.06 8.99 20.36
N ILE A 415 0.88 8.40 20.12
CA ILE A 415 -0.03 7.94 21.18
C ILE A 415 -0.39 6.50 20.88
N VAL A 416 -0.24 5.65 21.89
CA VAL A 416 -0.55 4.23 21.83
C VAL A 416 -1.33 3.80 23.05
N TYR A 417 -2.46 3.13 22.82
CA TYR A 417 -3.23 2.41 23.82
C TYR A 417 -3.20 0.92 23.48
N ALA A 418 -2.50 0.13 24.30
CA ALA A 418 -2.37 -1.32 24.11
C ALA A 418 -2.62 -2.04 25.44
N GLY A 419 -3.84 -2.51 25.66
CA GLY A 419 -4.29 -3.06 26.92
C GLY A 419 -4.15 -2.04 28.07
N ASP A 420 -3.40 -2.41 29.11
CA ASP A 420 -3.16 -1.54 30.27
C ASP A 420 -2.01 -0.53 30.06
N LEU A 421 -1.38 -0.56 28.89
CA LEU A 421 -0.29 0.34 28.57
C LEU A 421 -0.80 1.55 27.78
N TYR A 422 -0.52 2.74 28.36
CA TYR A 422 -0.65 4.02 27.68
C TYR A 422 0.75 4.58 27.43
N VAL A 423 1.10 4.71 26.17
CA VAL A 423 2.40 5.26 25.76
C VAL A 423 2.17 6.56 25.02
N HIS A 424 2.86 7.60 25.43
CA HIS A 424 2.81 8.92 24.82
C HIS A 424 4.22 9.41 24.53
N PHE A 425 4.47 9.71 23.28
CA PHE A 425 5.73 10.29 22.83
C PHE A 425 5.49 11.74 22.39
N TYR A 426 6.18 12.65 23.01
CA TYR A 426 6.22 14.06 22.63
C TYR A 426 7.54 14.36 21.93
N PRO A 427 7.55 14.95 20.73
CA PRO A 427 8.79 15.30 20.04
C PRO A 427 9.74 16.20 20.85
N ALA A 428 9.20 17.07 21.70
CA ALA A 428 9.99 17.98 22.54
C ALA A 428 10.40 17.38 23.90
N ASP A 429 9.54 16.51 24.50
CA ASP A 429 9.68 16.11 25.89
C ASP A 429 10.06 14.63 26.07
N GLY A 430 9.99 13.83 24.99
CA GLY A 430 10.36 12.40 25.00
C GLY A 430 9.20 11.45 25.29
N LEU A 431 9.52 10.28 25.80
CA LEU A 431 8.60 9.16 25.97
C LEU A 431 8.05 9.09 27.40
N TYR A 432 6.75 8.84 27.51
CA TYR A 432 6.04 8.58 28.76
C TYR A 432 5.27 7.25 28.65
N VAL A 433 5.39 6.43 29.68
CA VAL A 433 4.66 5.16 29.80
C VAL A 433 3.80 5.23 31.06
N ASN A 434 2.48 5.11 30.92
CA ASN A 434 1.51 5.28 32.00
C ASN A 434 1.74 6.57 32.81
N GLY A 435 2.09 7.66 32.11
CA GLY A 435 2.36 8.97 32.70
C GLY A 435 3.74 9.15 33.35
N GLN A 436 4.58 8.13 33.35
CA GLN A 436 5.95 8.19 33.88
C GLN A 436 6.95 8.34 32.72
N ALA A 437 7.92 9.23 32.88
CA ALA A 437 8.97 9.42 31.86
C ALA A 437 9.80 8.13 31.72
N ALA A 438 9.95 7.67 30.46
CA ALA A 438 10.74 6.50 30.12
C ALA A 438 11.93 6.93 29.24
N SER A 439 13.10 6.32 29.50
CA SER A 439 14.30 6.64 28.75
C SER A 439 14.41 5.76 27.50
N LEU A 440 14.63 6.38 26.35
CA LEU A 440 15.03 5.70 25.11
C LEU A 440 16.54 5.51 24.99
N ALA A 441 17.32 5.94 26.00
CA ALA A 441 18.76 5.77 25.99
C ALA A 441 19.14 4.28 25.91
N TYR A 442 20.10 3.97 25.05
CA TYR A 442 20.61 2.62 24.94
C TYR A 442 21.28 2.17 26.23
N GLN A 443 20.84 1.05 26.76
CA GLN A 443 21.45 0.35 27.86
C GLN A 443 21.63 -1.11 27.45
N ARG A 444 22.87 -1.58 27.51
CA ARG A 444 23.15 -2.98 27.24
C ARG A 444 22.48 -3.87 28.29
N PHE A 445 21.82 -4.94 27.86
CA PHE A 445 21.34 -5.95 28.80
C PHE A 445 22.53 -6.69 29.42
N ASN A 446 22.51 -6.90 30.73
CA ASN A 446 23.38 -7.89 31.35
C ASN A 446 22.86 -9.26 30.94
N TYR A 447 23.56 -9.90 30.04
CA TYR A 447 23.37 -11.32 29.79
C TYR A 447 24.05 -12.09 30.90
N ASP A 448 23.38 -13.11 31.48
CA ASP A 448 24.09 -14.12 32.25
C ASP A 448 25.20 -14.68 31.37
N GLU A 449 26.42 -14.73 31.88
CA GLU A 449 27.67 -15.04 31.12
C GLU A 449 27.62 -16.39 30.41
N ASP A 450 26.66 -17.25 30.73
CA ASP A 450 26.51 -18.62 30.21
C ASP A 450 25.77 -18.74 28.88
N TYR A 451 25.18 -17.65 28.32
CA TYR A 451 24.51 -17.75 27.04
C TYR A 451 25.47 -17.40 25.89
N VAL A 452 26.14 -18.39 25.41
CA VAL A 452 26.82 -18.34 24.10
C VAL A 452 25.78 -18.69 23.04
N TYR A 453 25.49 -17.77 22.13
CA TYR A 453 24.71 -18.09 20.93
C TYR A 453 25.43 -19.18 20.16
N ASP A 454 24.96 -20.42 20.28
CA ASP A 454 25.54 -21.56 19.59
C ASP A 454 25.16 -21.47 18.11
N ARG A 455 26.02 -20.83 17.33
CA ARG A 455 25.94 -20.84 15.86
C ARG A 455 25.87 -22.28 15.31
N GLY A 456 26.40 -23.25 16.06
CA GLY A 456 26.36 -24.66 15.70
C GLY A 456 24.96 -25.22 15.59
N PHE A 457 24.02 -24.78 16.42
CA PHE A 457 22.64 -25.28 16.35
C PHE A 457 21.91 -24.82 15.09
N VAL A 458 21.99 -23.54 14.72
CA VAL A 458 21.35 -23.01 13.49
C VAL A 458 22.05 -23.59 12.25
N GLN A 459 23.38 -23.68 12.28
CA GLN A 459 24.17 -24.33 11.24
C GLN A 459 23.88 -25.82 11.14
N TYR A 460 23.77 -26.51 12.28
CA TYR A 460 23.41 -27.93 12.38
C TYR A 460 21.97 -28.15 11.85
N MET A 461 20.98 -27.32 12.22
CA MET A 461 19.62 -27.40 11.70
C MET A 461 19.56 -27.12 10.19
N THR A 462 20.31 -26.14 9.72
CA THR A 462 20.40 -25.82 8.28
C THR A 462 21.05 -26.96 7.51
N GLU A 463 22.11 -27.55 8.03
CA GLU A 463 22.77 -28.72 7.45
C GLU A 463 21.86 -29.96 7.46
N GLN A 464 21.11 -30.19 8.54
CA GLN A 464 20.11 -31.27 8.63
C GLN A 464 18.99 -31.08 7.61
N ILE A 465 18.47 -29.86 7.45
CA ILE A 465 17.44 -29.55 6.45
C ILE A 465 17.99 -29.73 5.03
N GLN A 466 19.23 -29.28 4.78
CA GLN A 466 19.88 -29.48 3.49
C GLN A 466 20.18 -30.96 3.20
N ALA A 467 20.58 -31.72 4.21
CA ALA A 467 20.78 -33.15 4.09
C ALA A 467 19.49 -33.90 3.80
N SER A 468 18.40 -33.53 4.52
CA SER A 468 17.06 -34.09 4.29
C SER A 468 16.55 -33.75 2.88
N ASN A 469 16.72 -32.53 2.42
CA ASN A 469 16.34 -32.11 1.06
C ASN A 469 17.14 -32.85 -0.02
N LYS A 470 18.45 -33.08 0.19
CA LYS A 470 19.29 -33.87 -0.71
C LYS A 470 18.83 -35.34 -0.76
N LEU A 471 18.44 -35.90 0.39
CA LEU A 471 17.95 -37.28 0.49
C LEU A 471 16.57 -37.43 -0.21
N ILE A 472 15.67 -36.46 -0.03
CA ILE A 472 14.38 -36.43 -0.74
C ILE A 472 14.63 -36.31 -2.25
N LEU A 473 15.51 -35.43 -2.68
CA LEU A 473 15.85 -35.27 -4.10
C LEU A 473 16.42 -36.56 -4.68
N ALA A 474 17.34 -37.22 -3.97
CA ALA A 474 17.90 -38.51 -4.39
C ALA A 474 16.81 -39.58 -4.52
N PHE A 475 15.88 -39.65 -3.57
CA PHE A 475 14.75 -40.56 -3.61
C PHE A 475 13.83 -40.31 -4.83
N VAL A 476 13.52 -39.06 -5.13
CA VAL A 476 12.74 -38.68 -6.31
C VAL A 476 13.46 -39.07 -7.60
N VAL A 477 14.77 -38.86 -7.70
CA VAL A 477 15.56 -39.24 -8.88
C VAL A 477 15.56 -40.76 -9.07
N VAL A 478 15.72 -41.55 -7.98
CA VAL A 478 15.65 -43.01 -8.04
C VAL A 478 14.26 -43.48 -8.48
N ALA A 479 13.22 -42.94 -7.89
CA ALA A 479 11.84 -43.28 -8.25
C ALA A 479 11.53 -42.98 -9.73
N CYS A 480 11.92 -41.83 -10.21
CA CYS A 480 11.79 -41.46 -11.62
C CYS A 480 12.58 -42.40 -12.54
N THR A 481 13.81 -42.78 -12.15
CA THR A 481 14.63 -43.73 -12.93
C THR A 481 13.99 -45.08 -13.04
N ILE A 482 13.47 -45.63 -11.92
CA ILE A 482 12.72 -46.90 -11.88
C ILE A 482 11.47 -46.84 -12.77
N PHE A 483 10.72 -45.73 -12.70
CA PHE A 483 9.53 -45.53 -13.52
C PHE A 483 9.86 -45.51 -15.02
N ILE A 484 10.92 -44.77 -15.41
CA ILE A 484 11.39 -44.72 -16.79
C ILE A 484 11.87 -46.09 -17.27
N ALA A 485 12.63 -46.83 -16.46
CA ALA A 485 13.07 -48.19 -16.77
C ALA A 485 11.90 -49.13 -16.94
N GLY A 486 10.90 -49.08 -16.06
CA GLY A 486 9.65 -49.85 -16.16
C GLY A 486 8.90 -49.53 -17.45
N MET A 487 8.81 -48.29 -17.82
CA MET A 487 8.15 -47.85 -19.08
C MET A 487 8.89 -48.39 -20.32
N ILE A 488 10.23 -48.37 -20.30
CA ILE A 488 11.03 -48.90 -21.42
C ILE A 488 10.87 -50.43 -21.52
N ILE A 489 10.90 -51.14 -20.40
CA ILE A 489 10.68 -52.61 -20.35
C ILE A 489 9.29 -52.95 -20.83
N SER A 490 8.27 -52.27 -20.34
CA SER A 490 6.87 -52.47 -20.77
C SER A 490 6.72 -52.24 -22.30
N ARG A 491 7.28 -51.17 -22.84
CA ARG A 491 7.27 -50.96 -24.30
C ARG A 491 8.00 -52.02 -25.09
N ARG A 492 9.15 -52.55 -24.58
CA ARG A 492 9.87 -53.67 -25.23
C ARG A 492 9.08 -54.95 -25.17
N THR A 493 8.42 -55.28 -24.07
CA THR A 493 7.62 -56.49 -23.91
C THR A 493 6.37 -56.43 -24.80
N THR A 494 5.67 -55.31 -24.85
CA THR A 494 4.51 -55.12 -25.74
C THR A 494 4.91 -55.25 -27.21
N ARG A 495 6.03 -54.68 -27.62
CA ARG A 495 6.56 -54.85 -28.99
C ARG A 495 6.90 -56.31 -29.32
N ARG A 496 7.51 -57.07 -28.38
CA ARG A 496 7.83 -58.48 -28.58
C ARG A 496 6.56 -59.34 -28.68
N GLN A 497 5.52 -59.06 -27.90
CA GLN A 497 4.24 -59.74 -27.99
C GLN A 497 3.52 -59.44 -29.31
N LEU A 498 3.56 -58.19 -29.79
CA LEU A 498 2.97 -57.83 -31.07
C LEU A 498 3.71 -58.47 -32.29
N LEU A 499 5.04 -58.55 -32.23
CA LEU A 499 5.84 -59.20 -33.28
C LEU A 499 5.76 -60.73 -33.20
N GLY A 500 5.63 -61.34 -32.02
CA GLY A 500 5.49 -62.77 -31.82
C GLY A 500 4.13 -63.29 -32.38
N ASN A 501 3.07 -62.51 -32.23
CA ASN A 501 1.77 -62.90 -32.77
C ASN A 501 1.72 -62.83 -34.31
N HIS A 502 2.56 -62.01 -34.94
CA HIS A 502 2.65 -61.97 -36.41
C HIS A 502 3.40 -63.17 -37.02
N THR A 503 4.34 -63.80 -36.30
CA THR A 503 5.04 -64.98 -36.76
C THR A 503 4.17 -66.22 -36.66
N HIS A 504 3.36 -66.41 -35.62
CA HIS A 504 2.39 -67.50 -35.51
C HIS A 504 1.25 -67.42 -36.56
N ALA A 505 0.79 -66.23 -36.93
CA ALA A 505 -0.24 -66.07 -37.95
C ALA A 505 0.29 -66.37 -39.38
N LYS A 506 1.60 -66.32 -39.62
CA LYS A 506 2.20 -66.68 -40.90
C LYS A 506 2.40 -68.17 -41.06
N ASP A 507 2.75 -68.88 -39.98
CA ASP A 507 2.91 -70.36 -39.98
C ASP A 507 1.56 -71.08 -40.12
N GLU A 508 0.43 -70.52 -39.66
CA GLU A 508 -0.90 -71.07 -39.89
C GLU A 508 -1.42 -70.83 -41.33
N GLN A 509 -0.97 -69.85 -42.05
CA GLN A 509 -1.35 -69.65 -43.46
C GLN A 509 -0.55 -70.48 -44.45
N GLU A 510 0.66 -70.95 -44.15
CA GLU A 510 1.48 -71.82 -44.97
C GLU A 510 1.07 -73.30 -44.77
N GLY A 511 0.43 -73.65 -43.67
CA GLY A 511 -0.04 -75.03 -43.38
C GLY A 511 -1.37 -75.46 -44.05
N VAL A 512 -2.13 -74.50 -44.60
CA VAL A 512 -3.47 -74.80 -45.19
C VAL A 512 -3.46 -75.02 -46.72
N ASN A 513 -2.30 -74.76 -47.41
CA ASN A 513 -2.23 -74.88 -48.87
C ASN A 513 -1.58 -76.17 -49.39
N LEU A 514 -1.46 -77.23 -48.61
CA LEU A 514 -0.83 -78.51 -49.04
C LEU A 514 -1.74 -79.74 -48.95
N HIS A 515 -3.07 -79.56 -48.98
CA HIS A 515 -4.01 -80.69 -49.13
C HIS A 515 -5.20 -80.20 -49.94
N ASP A 516 -5.06 -80.17 -51.28
CA ASP A 516 -6.06 -80.47 -52.27
C ASP A 516 -5.41 -80.48 -53.66
N GLY A 517 -5.16 -81.64 -54.18
CA GLY A 517 -4.61 -81.81 -55.52
C GLY A 517 -4.18 -83.27 -55.77
N GLY A 518 -5.16 -84.17 -55.84
CA GLY A 518 -4.95 -85.53 -56.31
C GLY A 518 -6.27 -86.26 -56.51
#